data_b2cb51a3f21f8a709e255e60e2702961
#
_entry.id   b2cb51a3f21f8a709e255e60e2702961
#
_cell.length_a   1.000
_cell.length_b   1.000
_cell.length_c   1.000
_cell.angle_alpha   90.00
_cell.angle_beta   90.00
_cell.angle_gamma   90.00
#
_symmetry.space_group_name_H-M   'P 1'
#
loop_
_entity.id
_entity.type
_entity.pdbx_description
1 polymer ?
#
loop_
_entity_poly.entity_id
_entity_poly.type
_entity_poly.pdbx_seq_one_letter_code
_entity_poly.pdbx_strand_id
1 'polypeptide(L)'
;MIKIISTSHSTTGYPEITKCKIQIDGCIEKGKMYCVCNNMLNGDLETSNVYAIGLDTMEYDETGDNLVRCVIITEDMLLECDFGEFKGEVTLFPGSTFFLTASSSHTPGLSPSQEGHFMATDVFNDNGRLIIRFKKIY
;
A
#
# COMPACT_ATOMS: atom_id res chain seq x y z
N MET A 1 -0.88 -0.69 9.61
CA MET A 1 -1.56 -1.54 8.61
C MET A 1 -2.47 -0.70 7.76
N ILE A 2 -2.40 -0.89 6.44
CA ILE A 2 -3.28 -0.21 5.49
C ILE A 2 -4.55 -1.06 5.33
N LYS A 3 -5.70 -0.44 5.44
CA LYS A 3 -7.01 -1.10 5.35
C LYS A 3 -7.82 -0.54 4.20
N ILE A 4 -8.62 -1.38 3.57
CA ILE A 4 -9.60 -0.97 2.58
C ILE A 4 -10.92 -0.70 3.30
N ILE A 5 -11.41 0.55 3.24
CA ILE A 5 -12.64 0.97 3.90
C ILE A 5 -13.84 0.74 3.00
N SER A 6 -13.72 1.07 1.72
CA SER A 6 -14.80 0.88 0.76
C SER A 6 -14.27 0.75 -0.66
N THR A 7 -15.10 0.13 -1.52
CA THR A 7 -14.89 0.06 -2.96
C THR A 7 -16.24 0.12 -3.65
N SER A 8 -16.33 0.84 -4.76
CA SER A 8 -17.59 1.02 -5.49
C SER A 8 -17.77 0.06 -6.68
N HIS A 9 -16.73 -0.67 -7.07
CA HIS A 9 -16.77 -1.52 -8.27
C HIS A 9 -17.10 -2.98 -8.02
N SER A 10 -17.11 -3.42 -6.77
CA SER A 10 -17.43 -4.81 -6.46
C SER A 10 -18.93 -4.98 -6.28
N THR A 11 -19.56 -5.84 -7.05
CA THR A 11 -20.97 -6.19 -6.87
C THR A 11 -21.24 -6.94 -5.56
N THR A 12 -20.20 -7.52 -4.96
CA THR A 12 -20.25 -8.22 -3.68
C THR A 12 -19.81 -7.36 -2.49
N GLY A 13 -19.27 -6.17 -2.75
CA GLY A 13 -18.69 -5.30 -1.72
C GLY A 13 -17.27 -5.69 -1.30
N TYR A 14 -16.67 -6.71 -1.92
CA TYR A 14 -15.32 -7.17 -1.60
C TYR A 14 -14.35 -6.87 -2.74
N PRO A 15 -13.11 -6.43 -2.44
CA PRO A 15 -12.09 -6.23 -3.45
C PRO A 15 -11.64 -7.58 -4.04
N GLU A 16 -11.17 -7.54 -5.27
CA GLU A 16 -10.65 -8.71 -5.95
C GLU A 16 -9.29 -9.12 -5.39
N ILE A 17 -9.16 -10.39 -5.03
CA ILE A 17 -7.91 -10.96 -4.50
C ILE A 17 -7.17 -11.63 -5.65
N THR A 18 -5.90 -11.34 -5.78
CA THR A 18 -5.00 -11.96 -6.75
C THR A 18 -3.75 -12.49 -6.05
N LYS A 19 -2.87 -13.14 -6.81
CA LYS A 19 -1.57 -13.62 -6.33
C LYS A 19 -0.46 -12.99 -7.14
N CYS A 20 0.55 -12.49 -6.45
CA CYS A 20 1.75 -11.94 -7.05
C CYS A 20 2.98 -12.66 -6.51
N LYS A 21 4.07 -12.58 -7.25
CA LYS A 21 5.34 -13.19 -6.84
C LYS A 21 6.07 -12.29 -5.85
N ILE A 22 6.86 -12.92 -4.99
CA ILE A 22 7.80 -12.25 -4.11
C ILE A 22 9.13 -12.12 -4.82
N GLN A 23 9.77 -10.97 -4.68
CA GLN A 23 11.12 -10.72 -5.15
C GLN A 23 12.12 -11.67 -4.49
N ILE A 24 13.17 -12.10 -5.21
CA ILE A 24 14.25 -12.93 -4.68
C ILE A 24 14.83 -12.29 -3.40
N ASP A 25 14.94 -13.08 -2.34
CA ASP A 25 15.38 -12.66 -1.00
C ASP A 25 14.49 -11.56 -0.38
N GLY A 26 13.29 -11.39 -0.91
CA GLY A 26 12.33 -10.41 -0.40
C GLY A 26 11.45 -10.95 0.71
N CYS A 27 10.73 -10.03 1.34
CA CYS A 27 9.74 -10.32 2.36
C CYS A 27 8.50 -9.45 2.13
N ILE A 28 7.32 -10.04 2.24
CA ILE A 28 6.05 -9.33 2.18
C ILE A 28 5.42 -9.35 3.56
N GLU A 29 5.02 -8.18 4.04
CA GLU A 29 4.30 -8.03 5.29
C GLU A 29 2.82 -7.75 5.03
N LYS A 30 1.95 -8.46 5.75
CA LYS A 30 0.51 -8.25 5.69
C LYS A 30 0.16 -6.79 6.03
N GLY A 31 -0.67 -6.18 5.20
CA GLY A 31 -1.14 -4.81 5.44
C GLY A 31 -0.20 -3.70 4.97
N LYS A 32 0.91 -4.05 4.34
CA LYS A 32 1.80 -3.09 3.69
C LYS A 32 1.48 -2.96 2.21
N MET A 33 1.82 -1.81 1.65
CA MET A 33 1.61 -1.51 0.24
C MET A 33 2.89 -1.73 -0.55
N TYR A 34 2.75 -2.32 -1.73
CA TYR A 34 3.85 -2.63 -2.64
C TYR A 34 3.53 -2.14 -4.03
N CYS A 35 4.57 -1.75 -4.78
CA CYS A 35 4.44 -1.50 -6.20
C CYS A 35 4.44 -2.84 -6.95
N VAL A 36 3.58 -2.98 -7.95
CA VAL A 36 3.48 -4.21 -8.75
C VAL A 36 4.13 -3.99 -10.10
N CYS A 37 5.13 -4.79 -10.43
CA CYS A 37 5.81 -4.77 -11.71
C CYS A 37 6.03 -6.21 -12.19
N ASN A 38 5.56 -6.53 -13.40
CA ASN A 38 5.66 -7.87 -13.98
C ASN A 38 5.10 -8.97 -13.05
N ASN A 39 3.96 -8.71 -12.43
CA ASN A 39 3.29 -9.60 -11.49
C ASN A 39 4.13 -9.91 -10.24
N MET A 40 5.07 -9.04 -9.90
CA MET A 40 5.94 -9.15 -8.73
C MET A 40 5.72 -7.96 -7.81
N LEU A 41 5.61 -8.23 -6.51
CA LEU A 41 5.54 -7.19 -5.48
C LEU A 41 6.94 -6.65 -5.19
N ASN A 42 7.10 -5.35 -5.34
CA ASN A 42 8.36 -4.66 -5.15
C ASN A 42 8.18 -3.55 -4.12
N GLY A 43 8.90 -3.66 -3.01
CA GLY A 43 8.91 -2.63 -1.96
C GLY A 43 10.01 -1.60 -2.12
N ASP A 44 10.91 -1.79 -3.06
CA ASP A 44 12.12 -0.97 -3.15
C ASP A 44 11.97 0.25 -4.04
N LEU A 45 11.22 0.15 -5.13
CA LEU A 45 11.11 1.22 -6.12
C LEU A 45 9.70 1.35 -6.66
N GLU A 46 9.32 2.58 -6.92
CA GLU A 46 8.10 2.93 -7.61
C GLU A 46 8.31 2.82 -9.12
N THR A 47 8.30 1.59 -9.64
CA THR A 47 8.60 1.29 -11.05
C THR A 47 7.36 1.24 -11.94
N SER A 48 6.18 1.33 -11.34
CA SER A 48 4.90 1.38 -12.06
C SER A 48 3.91 2.22 -11.26
N ASN A 49 2.72 2.44 -11.82
CA ASN A 49 1.60 3.07 -11.11
C ASN A 49 0.57 2.06 -10.62
N VAL A 50 0.93 0.79 -10.57
CA VAL A 50 0.08 -0.28 -10.05
C VAL A 50 0.56 -0.65 -8.66
N TYR A 51 -0.36 -0.68 -7.70
CA TYR A 51 -0.05 -0.94 -6.29
C TYR A 51 -0.94 -2.04 -5.74
N ALA A 52 -0.43 -2.76 -4.75
CA ALA A 52 -1.18 -3.81 -4.07
C ALA A 52 -0.89 -3.80 -2.58
N ILE A 53 -1.87 -4.27 -1.79
CA ILE A 53 -1.71 -4.51 -0.36
C ILE A 53 -1.53 -6.00 -0.16
N GLY A 54 -0.47 -6.41 0.54
CA GLY A 54 -0.23 -7.80 0.90
C GLY A 54 -1.26 -8.30 1.92
N LEU A 55 -1.80 -9.48 1.70
CA LEU A 55 -2.76 -10.12 2.59
C LEU A 55 -2.13 -11.16 3.51
N ASP A 56 -0.91 -11.58 3.21
CA ASP A 56 -0.16 -12.54 4.00
C ASP A 56 1.25 -12.01 4.27
N THR A 57 1.82 -12.44 5.40
CA THR A 57 3.24 -12.24 5.67
C THR A 57 3.99 -13.46 5.15
N MET A 58 4.96 -13.24 4.25
CA MET A 58 5.66 -14.34 3.59
C MET A 58 7.09 -13.91 3.23
N GLU A 59 8.05 -14.81 3.45
CA GLU A 59 9.43 -14.64 3.01
C GLU A 59 9.71 -15.47 1.77
N TYR A 60 10.67 -15.01 0.96
CA TYR A 60 11.13 -15.75 -0.20
C TYR A 60 11.71 -17.11 0.21
N ASP A 61 11.31 -18.17 -0.49
CA ASP A 61 11.78 -19.54 -0.29
C ASP A 61 12.25 -20.10 -1.64
N GLU A 62 13.52 -20.43 -1.75
CA GLU A 62 14.12 -20.94 -2.99
C GLU A 62 13.44 -22.21 -3.54
N THR A 63 12.77 -22.98 -2.68
CA THR A 63 12.09 -24.21 -3.08
C THR A 63 10.58 -24.03 -3.29
N GLY A 64 10.05 -22.86 -2.95
CA GLY A 64 8.63 -22.56 -3.04
C GLY A 64 8.24 -21.87 -4.33
N ASP A 65 6.93 -21.72 -4.55
CA ASP A 65 6.37 -20.97 -5.67
C ASP A 65 6.41 -19.45 -5.46
N ASN A 66 6.60 -19.01 -4.21
CA ASN A 66 6.73 -17.60 -3.82
C ASN A 66 5.56 -16.71 -4.26
N LEU A 67 4.35 -17.25 -4.18
CA LEU A 67 3.12 -16.54 -4.47
C LEU A 67 2.46 -16.06 -3.19
N VAL A 68 2.12 -14.79 -3.15
CA VAL A 68 1.44 -14.16 -2.02
C VAL A 68 0.11 -13.59 -2.47
N ARG A 69 -0.92 -13.75 -1.64
CA ARG A 69 -2.22 -13.12 -1.89
C ARG A 69 -2.12 -11.63 -1.66
N CYS A 70 -2.73 -10.87 -2.54
CA CYS A 70 -2.76 -9.41 -2.44
C CYS A 70 -4.03 -8.85 -3.09
N VAL A 71 -4.31 -7.59 -2.79
CA VAL A 71 -5.40 -6.82 -3.39
C VAL A 71 -4.79 -5.70 -4.21
N ILE A 72 -5.11 -5.65 -5.50
CA ILE A 72 -4.71 -4.54 -6.37
C ILE A 72 -5.54 -3.31 -6.00
N ILE A 73 -4.87 -2.19 -5.79
CA ILE A 73 -5.50 -0.92 -5.42
C ILE A 73 -6.00 -0.23 -6.67
N THR A 74 -7.27 0.14 -6.66
CA THR A 74 -7.92 0.91 -7.73
C THR A 74 -8.33 2.29 -7.24
N GLU A 75 -8.62 3.21 -8.16
CA GLU A 75 -8.93 4.61 -7.85
C GLU A 75 -10.26 4.79 -7.12
N ASP A 76 -11.14 3.80 -7.16
CA ASP A 76 -12.43 3.80 -6.47
C ASP A 76 -12.36 3.36 -5.01
N MET A 77 -11.21 2.83 -4.57
CA MET A 77 -11.02 2.37 -3.20
C MET A 77 -10.72 3.52 -2.25
N LEU A 78 -11.40 3.54 -1.11
CA LEU A 78 -11.02 4.37 0.02
C LEU A 78 -10.17 3.55 0.96
N LEU A 79 -8.96 4.02 1.24
CA LEU A 79 -7.97 3.37 2.07
C LEU A 79 -7.81 4.14 3.38
N GLU A 80 -7.35 3.45 4.42
CA GLU A 80 -7.11 4.04 5.74
C GLU A 80 -5.83 3.46 6.35
N CYS A 81 -5.04 4.31 6.95
CA CYS A 81 -3.91 3.89 7.78
C CYS A 81 -3.64 4.91 8.88
N ASP A 82 -2.80 4.56 9.85
CA ASP A 82 -2.28 5.52 10.80
C ASP A 82 -0.99 6.16 10.26
N PHE A 83 -0.50 7.17 10.96
CA PHE A 83 0.70 7.90 10.55
C PHE A 83 1.99 7.07 10.66
N GLY A 84 1.94 5.91 11.34
CA GLY A 84 3.07 4.99 11.41
C GLY A 84 3.48 4.39 10.06
N GLU A 85 2.61 4.43 9.05
CA GLU A 85 2.94 4.00 7.69
C GLU A 85 3.82 5.02 6.94
N PHE A 86 3.91 6.24 7.43
CA PHE A 86 4.76 7.28 6.85
C PHE A 86 6.16 7.23 7.46
N LYS A 87 7.16 7.50 6.63
CA LYS A 87 8.55 7.58 7.08
C LYS A 87 8.84 8.97 7.65
N GLY A 88 9.31 9.00 8.90
CA GLY A 88 9.59 10.24 9.61
C GLY A 88 8.33 10.94 10.11
N GLU A 89 8.54 12.13 10.67
CA GLU A 89 7.43 12.98 11.08
C GLU A 89 6.89 13.73 9.87
N VAL A 90 5.58 13.63 9.66
CA VAL A 90 4.90 14.28 8.53
C VAL A 90 3.70 15.05 9.02
N THR A 91 3.37 16.13 8.32
CA THR A 91 2.14 16.88 8.51
C THR A 91 1.31 16.75 7.24
N LEU A 92 0.10 16.21 7.39
CA LEU A 92 -0.81 15.96 6.27
C LEU A 92 -2.14 16.65 6.49
N PHE A 93 -2.71 17.15 5.42
CA PHE A 93 -4.03 17.77 5.37
C PHE A 93 -4.86 17.11 4.28
N PRO A 94 -6.20 17.20 4.31
CA PRO A 94 -6.99 16.80 3.15
C PRO A 94 -6.47 17.49 1.88
N GLY A 95 -6.24 16.70 0.82
CA GLY A 95 -5.62 17.17 -0.40
C GLY A 95 -4.10 16.97 -0.49
N SER A 96 -3.43 16.66 0.61
CA SER A 96 -2.00 16.31 0.57
C SER A 96 -1.78 15.07 -0.26
N THR A 97 -0.72 15.07 -1.07
CA THR A 97 -0.35 13.91 -1.90
C THR A 97 0.91 13.24 -1.37
N PHE A 98 1.06 11.96 -1.65
CA PHE A 98 2.19 11.17 -1.21
C PHE A 98 2.44 9.99 -2.15
N PHE A 99 3.59 9.36 -2.00
CA PHE A 99 4.01 8.24 -2.84
C PHE A 99 4.60 7.11 -1.98
N LEU A 100 4.71 5.92 -2.59
CA LEU A 100 5.39 4.79 -1.98
C LEU A 100 6.91 5.01 -2.07
N THR A 101 7.61 4.83 -0.96
CA THR A 101 9.05 4.99 -0.91
C THR A 101 9.71 3.73 -0.35
N ALA A 102 10.91 3.44 -0.87
CA ALA A 102 11.73 2.35 -0.36
C ALA A 102 12.48 2.76 0.90
N SER A 103 12.83 1.78 1.73
CA SER A 103 13.77 1.95 2.82
C SER A 103 15.00 1.07 2.61
N SER A 104 16.07 1.36 3.34
CA SER A 104 17.28 0.53 3.32
C SER A 104 17.05 -0.90 3.84
N SER A 105 15.94 -1.13 4.53
CA SER A 105 15.53 -2.44 5.05
C SER A 105 14.52 -3.15 4.15
N HIS A 106 14.28 -2.64 2.94
CA HIS A 106 13.27 -3.15 1.98
C HIS A 106 11.83 -3.14 2.51
N THR A 107 11.57 -2.41 3.60
CA THR A 107 10.22 -2.22 4.11
C THR A 107 9.59 -1.01 3.42
N PRO A 108 8.48 -1.19 2.69
CA PRO A 108 7.83 -0.06 2.03
C PRO A 108 7.23 0.90 3.05
N GLY A 109 7.17 2.15 2.70
CA GLY A 109 6.54 3.18 3.50
C GLY A 109 6.02 4.30 2.63
N LEU A 110 5.27 5.22 3.22
CA LEU A 110 4.68 6.36 2.52
C LEU A 110 5.47 7.64 2.82
N SER A 111 5.58 8.51 1.83
CA SER A 111 6.28 9.78 1.98
C SER A 111 5.54 10.90 1.23
N PRO A 112 5.41 12.10 1.81
CA PRO A 112 4.76 13.22 1.13
C PRO A 112 5.48 13.60 -0.17
N SER A 113 4.71 13.95 -1.20
CA SER A 113 5.24 14.42 -2.47
C SER A 113 4.16 15.18 -3.23
N GLN A 114 4.53 16.26 -3.91
CA GLN A 114 3.62 17.01 -4.77
C GLN A 114 3.20 16.23 -6.02
N GLU A 115 3.98 15.21 -6.40
CA GLU A 115 3.71 14.35 -7.55
C GLU A 115 3.28 12.94 -7.14
N GLY A 116 2.79 12.78 -5.91
CA GLY A 116 2.41 11.48 -5.38
C GLY A 116 1.20 10.87 -6.09
N HIS A 117 1.14 9.56 -6.10
CA HIS A 117 0.04 8.80 -6.70
C HIS A 117 -1.17 8.64 -5.77
N PHE A 118 -1.06 9.07 -4.53
CA PHE A 118 -2.10 8.98 -3.51
C PHE A 118 -2.43 10.35 -2.97
N MET A 119 -3.68 10.56 -2.60
CA MET A 119 -4.14 11.81 -2.02
C MET A 119 -4.97 11.56 -0.76
N ALA A 120 -4.64 12.30 0.29
CA ALA A 120 -5.41 12.29 1.52
C ALA A 120 -6.80 12.91 1.27
N THR A 121 -7.84 12.21 1.73
CA THR A 121 -9.21 12.72 1.71
C THR A 121 -9.63 13.25 3.07
N ASP A 122 -9.20 12.57 4.14
CA ASP A 122 -9.50 12.93 5.52
C ASP A 122 -8.29 12.69 6.40
N VAL A 123 -8.08 13.56 7.37
CA VAL A 123 -7.10 13.39 8.44
C VAL A 123 -7.81 13.68 9.74
N PHE A 124 -7.81 12.72 10.68
CA PHE A 124 -8.52 12.89 11.94
C PHE A 124 -7.83 12.15 13.08
N ASN A 125 -8.22 12.51 14.31
CA ASN A 125 -7.73 11.86 15.52
C ASN A 125 -8.79 10.87 16.02
N ASP A 126 -8.37 9.62 16.21
CA ASP A 126 -9.20 8.55 16.77
C ASP A 126 -8.53 8.02 18.03
N ASN A 127 -9.04 8.43 19.20
CA ASN A 127 -8.55 8.03 20.52
C ASN A 127 -7.05 8.25 20.71
N GLY A 128 -6.54 9.41 20.27
CA GLY A 128 -5.14 9.77 20.38
C GLY A 128 -4.25 9.29 19.24
N ARG A 129 -4.80 8.53 18.28
CA ARG A 129 -4.09 8.12 17.07
C ARG A 129 -4.50 8.98 15.90
N LEU A 130 -3.53 9.48 15.17
CA LEU A 130 -3.78 10.18 13.92
C LEU A 130 -4.02 9.16 12.81
N ILE A 131 -5.18 9.30 12.16
CA ILE A 131 -5.63 8.42 11.08
C ILE A 131 -5.74 9.24 9.80
N ILE A 132 -5.33 8.64 8.70
CA ILE A 132 -5.49 9.22 7.37
C ILE A 132 -6.31 8.28 6.49
N ARG A 133 -7.29 8.85 5.78
CA ARG A 133 -7.98 8.19 4.68
C ARG A 133 -7.48 8.78 3.37
N PHE A 134 -7.33 7.95 2.38
CA PHE A 134 -6.72 8.35 1.13
C PHE A 134 -7.17 7.49 -0.04
N LYS A 135 -6.93 8.00 -1.23
CA LYS A 135 -7.24 7.34 -2.50
C LYS A 135 -6.04 7.39 -3.44
N LYS A 136 -5.97 6.42 -4.33
CA LYS A 136 -5.09 6.47 -5.49
C LYS A 136 -5.66 7.45 -6.51
N ILE A 137 -4.83 8.35 -7.05
CA ILE A 137 -5.27 9.38 -8.03
C ILE A 137 -4.63 9.19 -9.42
N TYR A 138 -3.64 8.33 -9.53
CA TYR A 138 -3.04 8.01 -10.83
C TYR A 138 -2.88 6.50 -11.03
#